data_dc8a1e502e4cf71c7676bbecf47c772b
#
_entry.id   dc8a1e502e4cf71c7676bbecf47c772b
#
_cell.length_a   1.000
_cell.length_b   1.000
_cell.length_c   1.000
_cell.angle_alpha   90.00
_cell.angle_beta   90.00
_cell.angle_gamma   90.00
#
_symmetry.space_group_name_H-M   'P 1'
#
loop_
_entity.id
_entity.type
_entity.pdbx_description
1 polymer ?
#
loop_
_entity_poly.entity_id
_entity_poly.type
_entity_poly.pdbx_seq_one_letter_code
_entity_poly.pdbx_strand_id
1 'polypeptide(L)'
;MIRRGLNQGTAGNCSVRCPQANKFLVTPSGMPLEAMTPDAMVLMDTGGDVVGEGKPSSEWRFHRDILQARPDVGAVVHTHSVAATALACLRQGIPAFHYMVAVAGGADIRCAPYALFGTQELSNAALEALENRKACLMANHGVIALGDRKSVV
;
A
#
# COMPACT_ATOMS: atom_id res chain seq x y z
N MET A 1 -7.34 -10.63 2.64
CA MET A 1 -7.76 -9.33 3.21
C MET A 1 -9.23 -9.34 3.62
N ILE A 2 -10.18 -9.65 2.75
CA ILE A 2 -11.63 -9.63 3.06
C ILE A 2 -12.02 -10.59 4.17
N ARG A 3 -11.63 -11.86 4.12
CA ARG A 3 -11.95 -12.86 5.16
C ARG A 3 -11.49 -12.46 6.58
N ARG A 4 -10.56 -11.53 6.70
CA ARG A 4 -10.04 -11.01 7.98
C ARG A 4 -10.57 -9.62 8.34
N GLY A 5 -11.57 -9.10 7.61
CA GLY A 5 -12.15 -7.78 7.86
C GLY A 5 -11.20 -6.60 7.60
N LEU A 6 -10.13 -6.81 6.82
CA LEU A 6 -9.17 -5.75 6.51
C LEU A 6 -9.60 -4.86 5.35
N ASN A 7 -10.58 -5.30 4.56
CA ASN A 7 -11.13 -4.55 3.44
C ASN A 7 -12.61 -4.86 3.22
N GLN A 8 -13.29 -3.94 2.55
CA GLN A 8 -14.68 -4.08 2.11
C GLN A 8 -14.79 -3.76 0.61
N GLY A 9 -15.61 -4.53 -0.11
CA GLY A 9 -15.86 -4.33 -1.54
C GLY A 9 -14.58 -4.40 -2.38
N THR A 10 -14.37 -3.42 -3.24
CA THR A 10 -13.20 -3.29 -4.12
C THR A 10 -12.10 -2.39 -3.55
N ALA A 11 -12.24 -1.94 -2.29
CA ALA A 11 -11.26 -1.09 -1.64
C ALA A 11 -9.96 -1.86 -1.34
N GLY A 12 -8.86 -1.11 -1.28
CA GLY A 12 -7.53 -1.65 -1.03
C GLY A 12 -6.94 -2.35 -2.25
N ASN A 13 -5.64 -2.51 -2.21
CA ASN A 13 -4.84 -3.06 -3.31
C ASN A 13 -3.49 -3.54 -2.79
N CYS A 14 -2.80 -4.32 -3.62
CA CYS A 14 -1.47 -4.78 -3.28
C CYS A 14 -0.57 -4.82 -4.52
N SER A 15 0.73 -4.79 -4.27
CA SER A 15 1.74 -4.97 -5.31
C SER A 15 2.90 -5.82 -4.82
N VAL A 16 3.59 -6.41 -5.77
CA VAL A 16 4.76 -7.26 -5.54
C VAL A 16 5.83 -6.91 -6.56
N ARG A 17 7.07 -6.73 -6.08
CA ARG A 17 8.24 -6.57 -6.94
C ARG A 17 8.47 -7.82 -7.77
N CYS A 18 8.70 -7.67 -9.06
CA CYS A 18 9.11 -8.76 -9.93
C CYS A 18 10.61 -9.07 -9.78
N PRO A 19 11.03 -10.32 -10.02
CA PRO A 19 12.45 -10.65 -10.11
C PRO A 19 13.17 -9.90 -11.24
N GLN A 20 12.44 -9.61 -12.33
CA GLN A 20 12.94 -8.78 -13.42
C GLN A 20 13.07 -7.33 -12.92
N ALA A 21 14.23 -6.73 -13.16
CA ALA A 21 14.50 -5.36 -12.77
C ALA A 21 13.45 -4.39 -13.33
N ASN A 22 13.11 -3.39 -12.53
CA ASN A 22 12.23 -2.30 -12.90
C ASN A 22 10.78 -2.69 -13.26
N LYS A 23 10.28 -3.81 -12.70
CA LYS A 23 8.88 -4.25 -12.89
C LYS A 23 8.23 -4.65 -11.57
N PHE A 24 6.91 -4.50 -11.52
CA PHE A 24 6.09 -4.94 -10.41
C PHE A 24 4.71 -5.36 -10.89
N LEU A 25 4.07 -6.27 -10.15
CA LEU A 25 2.67 -6.61 -10.33
C LEU A 25 1.84 -5.79 -9.35
N VAL A 26 0.68 -5.32 -9.80
CA VAL A 26 -0.29 -4.62 -8.96
C VAL A 26 -1.69 -5.16 -9.22
N THR A 27 -2.55 -5.14 -8.21
CA THR A 27 -3.95 -5.54 -8.36
C THR A 27 -4.68 -4.68 -9.39
N PRO A 28 -5.59 -5.27 -10.18
CA PRO A 28 -6.37 -4.54 -11.17
C PRO A 28 -7.38 -3.58 -10.52
N SER A 29 -7.78 -2.56 -11.26
CA SER A 29 -8.81 -1.59 -10.85
C SER A 29 -10.21 -2.20 -10.94
N GLY A 30 -11.02 -1.99 -9.91
CA GLY A 30 -12.46 -2.28 -9.93
C GLY A 30 -12.85 -3.77 -9.89
N MET A 31 -11.88 -4.67 -9.72
CA MET A 31 -12.13 -6.11 -9.58
C MET A 31 -12.36 -6.46 -8.10
N PRO A 32 -13.45 -7.17 -7.75
CA PRO A 32 -13.61 -7.68 -6.39
C PRO A 32 -12.46 -8.60 -5.99
N LEU A 33 -11.96 -8.46 -4.77
CA LEU A 33 -10.80 -9.22 -4.27
C LEU A 33 -11.03 -10.74 -4.30
N GLU A 34 -12.28 -11.19 -4.14
CA GLU A 34 -12.66 -12.61 -4.21
C GLU A 34 -12.57 -13.20 -5.63
N ALA A 35 -12.70 -12.33 -6.63
CA ALA A 35 -12.61 -12.71 -8.04
C ALA A 35 -11.17 -12.62 -8.60
N MET A 36 -10.22 -12.07 -7.83
CA MET A 36 -8.85 -11.91 -8.29
C MET A 36 -8.12 -13.25 -8.38
N THR A 37 -7.51 -13.48 -9.53
CA THR A 37 -6.59 -14.58 -9.77
C THR A 37 -5.18 -14.04 -10.00
N PRO A 38 -4.12 -14.86 -9.89
CA PRO A 38 -2.77 -14.43 -10.24
C PRO A 38 -2.64 -13.84 -11.64
N ASP A 39 -3.39 -14.38 -12.61
CA ASP A 39 -3.37 -13.94 -14.02
C ASP A 39 -4.07 -12.60 -14.24
N ALA A 40 -4.91 -12.17 -13.28
CA ALA A 40 -5.57 -10.86 -13.33
C ALA A 40 -4.65 -9.71 -12.89
N MET A 41 -3.48 -10.00 -12.33
CA MET A 41 -2.54 -8.97 -11.87
C MET A 41 -1.96 -8.21 -13.07
N VAL A 42 -1.90 -6.89 -12.95
CA VAL A 42 -1.38 -6.01 -13.99
C VAL A 42 0.12 -5.82 -13.81
N LEU A 43 0.89 -6.15 -14.84
CA LEU A 43 2.33 -5.91 -14.85
C LEU A 43 2.59 -4.45 -15.24
N MET A 44 3.38 -3.76 -14.43
CA MET A 44 3.82 -2.39 -14.70
C MET A 44 5.33 -2.28 -14.62
N ASP A 45 5.88 -1.34 -15.34
CA ASP A 45 7.27 -0.91 -15.16
C ASP A 45 7.36 0.25 -14.15
N THR A 46 8.58 0.55 -13.73
CA THR A 46 8.84 1.67 -12.81
C THR A 46 8.75 3.05 -13.48
N GLY A 47 8.62 3.13 -14.79
CA GLY A 47 8.26 4.35 -15.53
C GLY A 47 6.79 4.72 -15.33
N GLY A 48 5.95 3.74 -15.02
CA GLY A 48 4.51 3.91 -14.83
C GLY A 48 3.68 3.41 -16.00
N ASP A 49 4.29 2.71 -16.95
CA ASP A 49 3.60 2.13 -18.08
C ASP A 49 3.15 0.69 -17.80
N VAL A 50 1.99 0.33 -18.34
CA VAL A 50 1.49 -1.05 -18.29
C VAL A 50 2.24 -1.89 -19.31
N VAL A 51 2.79 -3.01 -18.87
CA VAL A 51 3.49 -3.98 -19.71
C VAL A 51 2.51 -5.10 -20.10
N GLY A 52 1.94 -5.03 -21.27
CA GLY A 52 0.90 -5.93 -21.73
C GLY A 52 -0.49 -5.35 -21.61
N GLU A 53 -1.45 -6.11 -21.06
CA GLU A 53 -2.84 -5.75 -20.96
C GLU A 53 -3.28 -5.52 -19.50
N GLY A 54 -4.40 -4.84 -19.31
CA GLY A 54 -5.06 -4.64 -18.03
C GLY A 54 -5.09 -3.18 -17.59
N LYS A 55 -5.95 -2.90 -16.61
CA LYS A 55 -6.07 -1.58 -15.97
C LYS A 55 -5.59 -1.71 -14.53
N PRO A 56 -4.45 -1.11 -14.16
CA PRO A 56 -3.93 -1.20 -12.81
C PRO A 56 -4.84 -0.46 -11.82
N SER A 57 -4.70 -0.76 -10.53
CA SER A 57 -5.31 0.05 -9.46
C SER A 57 -5.08 1.53 -9.71
N SER A 58 -6.10 2.36 -9.47
CA SER A 58 -5.97 3.82 -9.56
C SER A 58 -4.87 4.39 -8.66
N GLU A 59 -4.44 3.62 -7.67
CA GLU A 59 -3.43 4.01 -6.68
C GLU A 59 -2.03 3.44 -6.97
N TRP A 60 -1.79 2.97 -8.18
CA TRP A 60 -0.51 2.37 -8.57
C TRP A 60 0.72 3.27 -8.30
N ARG A 61 0.54 4.60 -8.22
CA ARG A 61 1.65 5.56 -8.03
C ARG A 61 2.41 5.32 -6.73
N PHE A 62 1.73 5.26 -5.60
CA PHE A 62 2.45 5.01 -4.35
C PHE A 62 3.06 3.60 -4.30
N HIS A 63 2.47 2.59 -4.96
CA HIS A 63 3.08 1.28 -5.08
C HIS A 63 4.41 1.35 -5.84
N ARG A 64 4.41 2.00 -7.01
CA ARG A 64 5.60 2.24 -7.82
C ARG A 64 6.68 2.97 -7.02
N ASP A 65 6.33 4.10 -6.46
CA ASP A 65 7.27 5.01 -5.81
C ASP A 65 7.88 4.39 -4.55
N ILE A 66 7.09 3.68 -3.76
CA ILE A 66 7.59 2.91 -2.61
C ILE A 66 8.57 1.83 -3.08
N LEU A 67 8.20 1.05 -4.09
CA LEU A 67 9.08 0.00 -4.60
C LEU A 67 10.37 0.56 -5.24
N GLN A 68 10.33 1.75 -5.81
CA GLN A 68 11.54 2.44 -6.31
C GLN A 68 12.42 2.95 -5.17
N ALA A 69 11.85 3.65 -4.19
CA ALA A 69 12.57 4.28 -3.09
C ALA A 69 13.12 3.26 -2.07
N ARG A 70 12.51 2.08 -1.97
CA ARG A 70 12.79 1.07 -0.96
C ARG A 70 13.15 -0.28 -1.60
N PRO A 71 14.43 -0.48 -1.99
CA PRO A 71 14.90 -1.76 -2.58
C PRO A 71 14.74 -2.96 -1.64
N ASP A 72 14.70 -2.73 -0.33
CA ASP A 72 14.45 -3.73 0.72
C ASP A 72 12.99 -4.21 0.77
N VAL A 73 12.07 -3.49 0.13
CA VAL A 73 10.65 -3.82 0.09
C VAL A 73 10.31 -4.69 -1.11
N GLY A 74 9.75 -5.87 -0.86
CA GLY A 74 9.30 -6.81 -1.89
C GLY A 74 7.81 -6.72 -2.20
N ALA A 75 6.99 -6.21 -1.26
CA ALA A 75 5.55 -6.09 -1.42
C ALA A 75 4.98 -4.90 -0.65
N VAL A 76 3.90 -4.33 -1.19
CA VAL A 76 3.14 -3.23 -0.60
C VAL A 76 1.68 -3.66 -0.50
N VAL A 77 1.07 -3.49 0.66
CA VAL A 77 -0.35 -3.76 0.89
C VAL A 77 -1.02 -2.48 1.40
N HIS A 78 -2.08 -2.09 0.72
CA HIS A 78 -2.98 -1.03 1.14
C HIS A 78 -4.33 -1.60 1.54
N THR A 79 -4.83 -1.20 2.70
CA THR A 79 -6.13 -1.63 3.21
C THR A 79 -6.92 -0.50 3.84
N HIS A 80 -8.24 -0.68 3.90
CA HIS A 80 -9.17 0.18 4.62
C HIS A 80 -9.70 -0.52 5.88
N SER A 81 -8.81 -1.12 6.67
CA SER A 81 -9.24 -1.78 7.92
C SER A 81 -9.91 -0.77 8.85
N VAL A 82 -11.02 -1.16 9.47
CA VAL A 82 -11.90 -0.24 10.22
C VAL A 82 -11.14 0.55 11.28
N ALA A 83 -10.33 -0.13 12.10
CA ALA A 83 -9.60 0.52 13.19
C ALA A 83 -8.54 1.52 12.66
N ALA A 84 -7.74 1.11 11.64
CA ALA A 84 -6.73 2.00 11.05
C ALA A 84 -7.36 3.18 10.33
N THR A 85 -8.47 2.95 9.61
CA THR A 85 -9.19 4.02 8.90
C THR A 85 -9.82 5.01 9.89
N ALA A 86 -10.36 4.54 11.02
CA ALA A 86 -10.89 5.43 12.06
C ALA A 86 -9.81 6.39 12.59
N LEU A 87 -8.61 5.90 12.91
CA LEU A 87 -7.49 6.74 13.32
C LEU A 87 -7.04 7.69 12.19
N ALA A 88 -6.98 7.18 10.97
CA ALA A 88 -6.65 7.99 9.79
C ALA A 88 -7.66 9.14 9.58
N CYS A 89 -8.95 8.92 9.83
CA CYS A 89 -9.98 9.96 9.79
C CYS A 89 -9.82 11.01 10.90
N LEU A 90 -9.26 10.61 12.04
CA LEU A 90 -8.88 11.53 13.11
C LEU A 90 -7.54 12.25 12.83
N ARG A 91 -6.85 11.90 11.72
CA ARG A 91 -5.52 12.38 11.36
C ARG A 91 -4.47 12.13 12.46
N GLN A 92 -4.63 11.04 13.19
CA GLN A 92 -3.75 10.64 14.27
C GLN A 92 -2.92 9.44 13.85
N GLY A 93 -1.61 9.50 14.13
CA GLY A 93 -0.73 8.34 14.06
C GLY A 93 -0.98 7.37 15.22
N ILE A 94 -0.33 6.22 15.16
CA ILE A 94 -0.36 5.22 16.24
C ILE A 94 0.89 5.42 17.10
N PRO A 95 0.77 5.85 18.36
CA PRO A 95 1.92 6.04 19.26
C PRO A 95 2.47 4.72 19.79
N ALA A 96 3.58 4.77 20.50
CA ALA A 96 4.24 3.62 21.13
C ALA A 96 3.47 3.10 22.35
N PHE A 97 2.24 2.62 22.18
CA PHE A 97 1.42 2.09 23.25
C PHE A 97 1.46 0.56 23.38
N HIS A 98 1.98 -0.13 22.37
CA HIS A 98 2.08 -1.59 22.33
C HIS A 98 3.37 -1.99 21.61
N TYR A 99 4.06 -3.03 22.09
CA TYR A 99 5.36 -3.46 21.53
C TYR A 99 5.31 -3.79 20.03
N MET A 100 4.15 -4.24 19.52
CA MET A 100 3.96 -4.53 18.09
C MET A 100 4.09 -3.31 17.19
N VAL A 101 3.98 -2.08 17.70
CA VAL A 101 4.27 -0.88 16.92
C VAL A 101 5.71 -0.88 16.41
N ALA A 102 6.64 -1.46 17.18
CA ALA A 102 8.05 -1.59 16.76
C ALA A 102 8.24 -2.44 15.49
N VAL A 103 7.33 -3.35 15.17
CA VAL A 103 7.35 -4.14 13.92
C VAL A 103 7.22 -3.24 12.70
N ALA A 104 6.56 -2.09 12.85
CA ALA A 104 6.48 -1.07 11.80
C ALA A 104 7.78 -0.28 11.59
N GLY A 105 8.86 -0.63 12.29
CA GLY A 105 10.20 -0.06 12.08
C GLY A 105 10.53 1.15 12.94
N GLY A 106 9.73 1.46 13.96
CA GLY A 106 9.99 2.59 14.87
C GLY A 106 9.05 2.65 16.07
N ALA A 107 9.03 3.77 16.76
CA ALA A 107 8.22 3.99 17.95
C ALA A 107 6.78 4.44 17.64
N ASP A 108 6.46 4.66 16.37
CA ASP A 108 5.14 5.14 15.94
C ASP A 108 4.80 4.62 14.55
N ILE A 109 3.53 4.70 14.18
CA ILE A 109 3.04 4.61 12.80
C ILE A 109 2.47 5.99 12.46
N ARG A 110 3.11 6.70 11.55
CA ARG A 110 2.76 8.08 11.19
C ARG A 110 1.48 8.13 10.37
N CYS A 111 0.77 9.25 10.44
CA CYS A 111 -0.35 9.54 9.56
C CYS A 111 0.08 10.58 8.51
N ALA A 112 0.16 10.16 7.26
CA ALA A 112 0.43 11.06 6.14
C ALA A 112 -0.70 12.10 6.00
N PRO A 113 -0.41 13.36 5.63
CA PRO A 113 -1.44 14.35 5.35
C PRO A 113 -2.39 13.90 4.23
N TYR A 114 -3.59 14.46 4.23
CA TYR A 114 -4.59 14.14 3.22
C TYR A 114 -4.15 14.63 1.84
N ALA A 115 -4.27 13.75 0.87
CA ALA A 115 -4.24 14.06 -0.56
C ALA A 115 -5.26 13.17 -1.27
N LEU A 116 -5.71 13.57 -2.46
CA LEU A 116 -6.69 12.81 -3.23
C LEU A 116 -6.10 11.45 -3.66
N PHE A 117 -6.89 10.39 -3.55
CA PHE A 117 -6.47 9.06 -3.95
C PHE A 117 -6.01 9.01 -5.42
N GLY A 118 -5.00 8.19 -5.70
CA GLY A 118 -4.44 8.03 -7.04
C GLY A 118 -3.56 9.17 -7.55
N THR A 119 -3.36 10.24 -6.76
CA THR A 119 -2.51 11.36 -7.15
C THR A 119 -1.05 11.15 -6.76
N GLN A 120 -0.15 11.91 -7.38
CA GLN A 120 1.26 11.92 -7.02
C GLN A 120 1.50 12.56 -5.64
N GLU A 121 0.67 13.52 -5.27
CA GLU A 121 0.70 14.17 -3.96
C GLU A 121 0.48 13.15 -2.84
N LEU A 122 -0.49 12.22 -3.00
CA LEU A 122 -0.69 11.14 -2.04
C LEU A 122 0.53 10.21 -1.96
N SER A 123 1.11 9.88 -3.12
CA SER A 123 2.32 9.05 -3.16
C SER A 123 3.49 9.71 -2.42
N ASN A 124 3.72 10.98 -2.64
CA ASN A 124 4.77 11.75 -1.97
C ASN A 124 4.55 11.80 -0.46
N ALA A 125 3.33 12.11 -0.02
CA ALA A 125 2.97 12.15 1.39
C ALA A 125 3.14 10.78 2.08
N ALA A 126 2.78 9.69 1.39
CA ALA A 126 2.97 8.33 1.90
C ALA A 126 4.46 7.98 2.02
N LEU A 127 5.30 8.34 1.05
CA LEU A 127 6.75 8.12 1.10
C LEU A 127 7.40 8.84 2.29
N GLU A 128 7.04 10.09 2.53
CA GLU A 128 7.52 10.85 3.68
C GLU A 128 7.13 10.19 5.01
N ALA A 129 5.87 9.78 5.14
CA ALA A 129 5.41 9.08 6.35
C ALA A 129 6.07 7.71 6.56
N LEU A 130 6.50 7.05 5.46
CA LEU A 130 7.17 5.75 5.46
C LEU A 130 8.69 5.85 5.63
N GLU A 131 9.26 7.05 5.76
CA GLU A 131 10.70 7.20 6.00
C GLU A 131 11.12 6.47 7.28
N ASN A 132 11.99 5.46 7.16
CA ASN A 132 12.40 4.56 8.24
C ASN A 132 11.21 3.85 8.94
N ARG A 133 10.12 3.60 8.22
CA ARG A 133 8.94 2.87 8.69
C ARG A 133 8.54 1.79 7.68
N LYS A 134 7.78 0.80 8.17
CA LYS A 134 7.16 -0.26 7.36
C LYS A 134 5.64 -0.14 7.28
N ALA A 135 5.07 0.88 7.92
CA ALA A 135 3.65 1.19 7.81
C ALA A 135 3.41 2.68 8.01
N CYS A 136 2.37 3.20 7.37
CA CYS A 136 1.82 4.53 7.65
C CYS A 136 0.30 4.52 7.49
N LEU A 137 -0.38 5.40 8.20
CA LEU A 137 -1.76 5.78 7.94
C LEU A 137 -1.77 6.89 6.88
N MET A 138 -2.84 6.97 6.11
CA MET A 138 -3.11 8.07 5.18
C MET A 138 -4.39 8.78 5.66
N ALA A 139 -4.30 10.07 5.95
CA ALA A 139 -5.41 10.85 6.52
C ALA A 139 -6.69 10.70 5.68
N ASN A 140 -7.83 10.41 6.36
CA ASN A 140 -9.15 10.23 5.74
C ASN A 140 -9.20 9.12 4.67
N HIS A 141 -8.31 8.10 4.73
CA HIS A 141 -8.18 7.11 3.68
C HIS A 141 -8.02 5.69 4.24
N GLY A 142 -6.84 5.32 4.72
CA GLY A 142 -6.56 3.97 5.17
C GLY A 142 -5.10 3.80 5.62
N VAL A 143 -4.55 2.61 5.40
CA VAL A 143 -3.21 2.22 5.85
C VAL A 143 -2.42 1.57 4.73
N ILE A 144 -1.11 1.86 4.69
CA ILE A 144 -0.11 1.14 3.88
C ILE A 144 0.77 0.33 4.83
N ALA A 145 1.07 -0.91 4.44
CA ALA A 145 2.04 -1.78 5.10
C ALA A 145 3.03 -2.35 4.08
N LEU A 146 4.30 -2.41 4.48
CA LEU A 146 5.43 -2.85 3.67
C LEU A 146 6.03 -4.13 4.23
N GLY A 147 6.52 -4.99 3.34
CA GLY A 147 7.25 -6.19 3.74
C GLY A 147 8.05 -6.80 2.61
N ASP A 148 8.77 -7.89 2.92
CA ASP A 148 9.27 -8.77 1.87
C ASP A 148 8.09 -9.55 1.24
N ARG A 149 8.36 -10.34 0.21
CA ARG A 149 7.31 -11.11 -0.50
C ARG A 149 6.54 -12.11 0.40
N LYS A 150 7.05 -12.42 1.60
CA LYS A 150 6.50 -13.44 2.51
C LYS A 150 5.86 -12.82 3.76
N SER A 151 6.27 -11.64 4.18
CA SER A 151 5.97 -11.06 5.50
C SER A 151 5.02 -9.86 5.48
N VAL A 152 4.41 -9.52 4.34
CA VAL A 152 3.37 -8.48 4.28
C VAL A 152 2.04 -9.07 4.77
N VAL A 153 1.95 -9.38 6.02
CA VAL A 153 0.70 -9.90 6.59
C VAL A 153 0.42 -9.19 7.89
#